data_5f6c6ea6d814b89272b9e2c3805033ad
#
_entry.id   5f6c6ea6d814b89272b9e2c3805033ad
#
_cell.length_a   1.000
_cell.length_b   1.000
_cell.length_c   1.000
_cell.angle_alpha   90.00
_cell.angle_beta   90.00
_cell.angle_gamma   90.00
#
_symmetry.space_group_name_H-M   'P 1'
#
loop_
_entity.id
_entity.type
_entity.pdbx_description
1 polymer ?
#
loop_
_entity_poly.entity_id
_entity_poly.type
_entity_poly.pdbx_seq_one_letter_code
_entity_poly.pdbx_strand_id
1 'polypeptide(L)'
;MLLCERQEIAEFMPVYLKYLFKQGLNLSSVQIINCHAFNDISSIAEKLPLVPGSEQIRKTVFLADAVPGELQKRKSMLNAVRSSTYFSKMEYCAHFFFPGKKSPKRWQQGYFEDMLLQSLDRSIVETGAYQNFYNLTEEYLLCVNNSRGQDKPLCNHSRHLLYAYFAATENFVGMHLGEAALHGAFNLNHSAFDDLKDLLKQL
;
A
#
# COMPACT_ATOMS: atom_id res chain seq x y z
N MET A 1 14.97 0.97 5.55
CA MET A 1 14.08 -0.17 5.85
C MET A 1 12.62 0.24 5.62
N LEU A 2 11.79 -0.65 5.09
CA LEU A 2 10.35 -0.49 4.98
C LEU A 2 9.65 -1.48 5.91
N LEU A 3 8.76 -0.99 6.76
CA LEU A 3 7.87 -1.80 7.61
C LEU A 3 6.47 -1.72 7.02
N CYS A 4 6.01 -2.80 6.42
CA CYS A 4 4.74 -2.88 5.69
C CYS A 4 3.67 -3.52 6.58
N GLU A 5 2.52 -2.86 6.73
CA GLU A 5 1.40 -3.36 7.53
C GLU A 5 0.90 -4.72 7.06
N ARG A 6 0.85 -4.93 5.74
CA ARG A 6 0.26 -6.12 5.11
C ARG A 6 1.19 -6.75 4.08
N GLN A 7 0.94 -8.03 3.84
CA GLN A 7 1.70 -8.81 2.87
C GLN A 7 1.59 -8.22 1.45
N GLU A 8 0.42 -7.79 1.02
CA GLU A 8 0.22 -7.22 -0.32
C GLU A 8 1.08 -5.98 -0.57
N ILE A 9 1.26 -5.13 0.46
CA ILE A 9 2.17 -3.98 0.38
C ILE A 9 3.61 -4.46 0.29
N ALA A 10 3.99 -5.44 1.12
CA ALA A 10 5.34 -5.98 1.15
C ALA A 10 5.72 -6.69 -0.16
N GLU A 11 4.78 -7.35 -0.84
CA GLU A 11 4.97 -7.99 -2.14
C GLU A 11 5.05 -6.98 -3.30
N PHE A 12 4.29 -5.91 -3.24
CA PHE A 12 4.30 -4.85 -4.26
C PHE A 12 5.58 -4.00 -4.20
N MET A 13 6.07 -3.69 -3.00
CA MET A 13 7.17 -2.75 -2.82
C MET A 13 8.46 -3.15 -3.55
N PRO A 14 8.90 -4.43 -3.62
CA PRO A 14 10.07 -4.81 -4.43
C PRO A 14 9.94 -4.44 -5.91
N VAL A 15 8.74 -4.60 -6.49
CA VAL A 15 8.47 -4.26 -7.89
C VAL A 15 8.55 -2.74 -8.08
N TYR A 16 7.94 -1.98 -7.19
CA TYR A 16 7.97 -0.52 -7.24
C TYR A 16 9.36 0.05 -7.01
N LEU A 17 10.13 -0.46 -6.05
CA LEU A 17 11.52 -0.05 -5.83
C LEU A 17 12.41 -0.37 -7.03
N LYS A 18 12.24 -1.55 -7.67
CA LYS A 18 12.94 -1.89 -8.91
C LYS A 18 12.60 -0.93 -10.05
N TYR A 19 11.33 -0.52 -10.16
CA TYR A 19 10.90 0.49 -11.11
C TYR A 19 11.60 1.83 -10.84
N LEU A 20 11.59 2.32 -9.59
CA LEU A 20 12.24 3.57 -9.20
C LEU A 20 13.75 3.55 -9.40
N PHE A 21 14.40 2.41 -9.15
CA PHE A 21 15.83 2.23 -9.43
C PHE A 21 16.15 2.41 -10.92
N LYS A 22 15.30 1.86 -11.80
CA LYS A 22 15.43 2.09 -13.25
C LYS A 22 15.23 3.55 -13.66
N GLN A 23 14.52 4.33 -12.84
CA GLN A 23 14.35 5.79 -13.02
C GLN A 23 15.50 6.62 -12.39
N GLY A 24 16.56 5.95 -11.91
CA GLY A 24 17.75 6.61 -11.36
C GLY A 24 17.70 6.87 -9.84
N LEU A 25 16.70 6.37 -9.10
CA LEU A 25 16.73 6.39 -7.64
C LEU A 25 17.66 5.30 -7.13
N ASN A 26 18.67 5.68 -6.33
CA ASN A 26 19.53 4.70 -5.68
C ASN A 26 18.90 4.15 -4.40
N LEU A 27 18.26 2.99 -4.51
CA LEU A 27 17.57 2.29 -3.42
C LEU A 27 18.15 0.89 -3.20
N SER A 28 19.46 0.72 -3.40
CA SER A 28 20.13 -0.59 -3.51
C SER A 28 20.18 -1.42 -2.22
N SER A 29 19.86 -0.85 -1.07
CA SER A 29 19.95 -1.52 0.24
C SER A 29 18.68 -1.42 1.08
N VAL A 30 17.52 -1.44 0.45
CA VAL A 30 16.24 -1.36 1.16
C VAL A 30 15.78 -2.74 1.59
N GLN A 31 15.67 -2.96 2.91
CA GLN A 31 15.02 -4.13 3.49
C GLN A 31 13.52 -3.88 3.64
N ILE A 32 12.72 -4.91 3.35
CA ILE A 32 11.26 -4.88 3.47
C ILE A 32 10.84 -5.92 4.51
N ILE A 33 10.08 -5.51 5.49
CA ILE A 33 9.53 -6.37 6.54
C ILE A 33 8.01 -6.32 6.48
N ASN A 34 7.37 -7.47 6.31
CA ASN A 34 5.94 -7.62 6.47
C ASN A 34 5.61 -7.72 7.96
N CYS A 35 4.78 -6.82 8.46
CA CYS A 35 4.33 -6.79 9.84
C CYS A 35 3.05 -7.62 10.07
N HIS A 36 2.46 -8.18 9.02
CA HIS A 36 1.22 -8.96 8.97
C HIS A 36 -0.05 -8.21 9.39
N ALA A 37 0.02 -7.33 10.38
CA ALA A 37 -1.09 -6.47 10.79
C ALA A 37 -0.57 -5.15 11.38
N PHE A 38 -1.42 -4.11 11.36
CA PHE A 38 -1.05 -2.81 11.91
C PHE A 38 -0.66 -2.88 13.40
N ASN A 39 -1.39 -3.66 14.20
CA ASN A 39 -1.12 -3.80 15.62
C ASN A 39 0.22 -4.49 15.91
N ASP A 40 0.74 -5.28 14.98
CA ASP A 40 2.02 -5.98 15.13
C ASP A 40 3.23 -5.07 14.90
N ILE A 41 3.03 -3.89 14.30
CA ILE A 41 4.09 -2.90 14.07
C ILE A 41 4.79 -2.53 15.38
N SER A 42 4.04 -2.33 16.47
CA SER A 42 4.62 -2.01 17.77
C SER A 42 5.46 -3.15 18.33
N SER A 43 4.96 -4.39 18.24
CA SER A 43 5.68 -5.58 18.70
C SER A 43 6.96 -5.84 17.91
N ILE A 44 6.92 -5.63 16.58
CA ILE A 44 8.11 -5.74 15.72
C ILE A 44 9.10 -4.63 16.05
N ALA A 45 8.62 -3.40 16.25
CA ALA A 45 9.44 -2.26 16.60
C ALA A 45 10.18 -2.45 17.93
N GLU A 46 9.57 -3.10 18.91
CA GLU A 46 10.20 -3.44 20.20
C GLU A 46 11.28 -4.52 20.06
N LYS A 47 11.08 -5.47 19.16
CA LYS A 47 12.00 -6.60 18.93
C LYS A 47 13.15 -6.25 17.98
N LEU A 48 12.95 -5.29 17.09
CA LEU A 48 13.92 -4.92 16.07
C LEU A 48 15.31 -4.57 16.63
N PRO A 49 15.44 -3.83 17.76
CA PRO A 49 16.75 -3.55 18.37
C PRO A 49 17.52 -4.79 18.83
N LEU A 50 16.82 -5.94 18.99
CA LEU A 50 17.43 -7.20 19.41
C LEU A 50 17.96 -8.01 18.22
N VAL A 51 17.66 -7.61 16.99
CA VAL A 51 18.11 -8.30 15.79
C VAL A 51 19.53 -7.87 15.48
N PRO A 52 20.50 -8.81 15.34
CA PRO A 52 21.86 -8.48 14.95
C PRO A 52 21.91 -7.71 13.63
N GLY A 53 22.67 -6.62 13.58
CA GLY A 53 22.77 -5.75 12.40
C GLY A 53 21.70 -4.64 12.34
N SER A 54 20.73 -4.64 13.25
CA SER A 54 19.71 -3.57 13.29
C SER A 54 20.29 -2.19 13.57
N GLU A 55 21.44 -2.12 14.22
CA GLU A 55 22.19 -0.87 14.48
C GLU A 55 22.69 -0.21 13.20
N GLN A 56 22.75 -0.95 12.08
CA GLN A 56 23.13 -0.41 10.76
C GLN A 56 21.97 0.27 10.04
N ILE A 57 20.73 0.09 10.52
CA ILE A 57 19.55 0.70 9.92
C ILE A 57 19.52 2.18 10.25
N ARG A 58 19.74 3.03 9.26
CA ARG A 58 19.77 4.49 9.40
C ARG A 58 18.41 5.14 9.15
N LYS A 59 17.60 4.53 8.28
CA LYS A 59 16.35 5.13 7.82
C LYS A 59 15.23 4.10 7.79
N THR A 60 14.05 4.49 8.24
CA THR A 60 12.85 3.63 8.29
C THR A 60 11.61 4.36 7.84
N VAL A 61 10.77 3.68 7.07
CA VAL A 61 9.43 4.13 6.69
C VAL A 61 8.42 3.06 7.05
N PHE A 62 7.35 3.47 7.73
CA PHE A 62 6.17 2.65 7.99
C PHE A 62 5.16 2.87 6.87
N LEU A 63 4.70 1.77 6.26
CA LEU A 63 3.72 1.77 5.19
C LEU A 63 2.43 1.11 5.69
N ALA A 64 1.35 1.87 5.79
CA ALA A 64 0.09 1.41 6.38
C ALA A 64 -1.13 2.00 5.67
N ASP A 65 -2.29 1.36 5.82
CA ASP A 65 -3.56 1.88 5.33
C ASP A 65 -4.11 3.01 6.21
N ALA A 66 -4.74 4.00 5.59
CA ALA A 66 -5.48 5.07 6.27
C ALA A 66 -6.93 4.63 6.55
N VAL A 67 -7.11 3.50 7.22
CA VAL A 67 -8.44 2.88 7.44
C VAL A 67 -9.46 3.91 7.92
N PRO A 68 -10.63 4.01 7.27
CA PRO A 68 -11.69 4.94 7.67
C PRO A 68 -12.04 4.79 9.14
N GLY A 69 -12.13 5.92 9.84
CA GLY A 69 -12.41 5.97 11.29
C GLY A 69 -11.21 5.69 12.20
N GLU A 70 -10.11 5.07 11.71
CA GLU A 70 -8.95 4.69 12.54
C GLU A 70 -7.72 5.57 12.36
N LEU A 71 -7.71 6.44 11.37
CA LEU A 71 -6.49 7.18 10.98
C LEU A 71 -5.81 7.91 12.15
N GLN A 72 -6.58 8.53 13.04
CA GLN A 72 -6.00 9.26 14.17
C GLN A 72 -5.35 8.33 15.20
N LYS A 73 -6.00 7.21 15.50
CA LYS A 73 -5.46 6.15 16.37
C LYS A 73 -4.14 5.59 15.79
N ARG A 74 -4.15 5.29 14.47
CA ARG A 74 -2.99 4.76 13.76
C ARG A 74 -1.82 5.76 13.75
N LYS A 75 -2.10 7.05 13.53
CA LYS A 75 -1.08 8.11 13.63
C LYS A 75 -0.47 8.20 15.02
N SER A 76 -1.29 8.18 16.06
CA SER A 76 -0.81 8.25 17.45
C SER A 76 0.09 7.07 17.78
N MET A 77 -0.28 5.86 17.35
CA MET A 77 0.52 4.66 17.56
C MET A 77 1.87 4.74 16.83
N LEU A 78 1.90 5.12 15.54
CA LEU A 78 3.15 5.26 14.80
C LEU A 78 4.04 6.38 15.36
N ASN A 79 3.46 7.46 15.85
CA ASN A 79 4.22 8.51 16.51
C ASN A 79 4.85 8.01 17.82
N ALA A 80 4.15 7.21 18.61
CA ALA A 80 4.70 6.58 19.81
C ALA A 80 5.89 5.65 19.47
N VAL A 81 5.74 4.81 18.43
CA VAL A 81 6.83 3.95 17.95
C VAL A 81 8.04 4.79 17.51
N ARG A 82 7.81 5.84 16.72
CA ARG A 82 8.89 6.73 16.25
C ARG A 82 9.62 7.45 17.39
N SER A 83 8.93 7.73 18.49
CA SER A 83 9.50 8.38 19.68
C SER A 83 10.25 7.40 20.59
N SER A 84 10.23 6.10 20.31
CA SER A 84 10.99 5.11 21.08
C SER A 84 12.50 5.33 20.94
N THR A 85 13.28 4.85 21.92
CA THR A 85 14.73 5.06 21.98
C THR A 85 15.47 4.59 20.72
N TYR A 86 14.99 3.53 20.07
CA TYR A 86 15.61 3.00 18.86
C TYR A 86 15.33 3.88 17.64
N PHE A 87 14.05 4.17 17.36
CA PHE A 87 13.67 4.92 16.16
C PHE A 87 13.99 6.42 16.25
N SER A 88 14.03 6.99 17.45
CA SER A 88 14.40 8.40 17.63
C SER A 88 15.85 8.72 17.29
N LYS A 89 16.72 7.69 17.23
CA LYS A 89 18.14 7.83 16.86
C LYS A 89 18.39 7.68 15.36
N MET A 90 17.38 7.32 14.57
CA MET A 90 17.53 7.17 13.14
C MET A 90 17.68 8.53 12.44
N GLU A 91 18.47 8.58 11.38
CA GLU A 91 18.63 9.75 10.52
C GLU A 91 17.30 10.18 9.88
N TYR A 92 16.46 9.19 9.57
CA TYR A 92 15.14 9.42 9.01
C TYR A 92 14.15 8.34 9.47
N CYS A 93 13.03 8.78 10.03
CA CYS A 93 11.94 7.89 10.42
C CYS A 93 10.61 8.55 10.09
N ALA A 94 9.86 7.96 9.17
CA ALA A 94 8.60 8.49 8.68
C ALA A 94 7.50 7.43 8.58
N HIS A 95 6.29 7.87 8.28
CA HIS A 95 5.19 6.98 7.94
C HIS A 95 4.47 7.47 6.68
N PHE A 96 3.90 6.53 5.94
CA PHE A 96 3.03 6.77 4.82
C PHE A 96 1.71 6.03 5.01
N PHE A 97 0.61 6.73 4.80
CA PHE A 97 -0.72 6.14 4.82
C PHE A 97 -1.30 6.09 3.41
N PHE A 98 -1.64 4.89 2.95
CA PHE A 98 -2.35 4.71 1.68
C PHE A 98 -3.80 5.21 1.78
N PRO A 99 -4.35 5.76 0.68
CA PRO A 99 -3.78 5.86 -0.67
C PRO A 99 -2.88 7.09 -0.89
N GLY A 100 -2.50 7.82 0.13
CA GLY A 100 -1.68 9.02 0.00
C GLY A 100 -2.36 10.26 0.60
N LYS A 101 -1.90 11.46 0.23
CA LYS A 101 -2.41 12.71 0.78
C LYS A 101 -3.51 13.29 -0.10
N LYS A 102 -4.59 13.75 0.52
CA LYS A 102 -5.60 14.59 -0.15
C LYS A 102 -5.10 16.04 -0.33
N SER A 103 -4.22 16.49 0.55
CA SER A 103 -3.55 17.80 0.52
C SER A 103 -2.28 17.73 1.38
N PRO A 104 -1.33 18.71 1.32
CA PRO A 104 -0.06 18.65 2.04
C PRO A 104 -0.19 18.38 3.55
N LYS A 105 -1.33 18.72 4.15
CA LYS A 105 -1.57 18.55 5.60
C LYS A 105 -2.58 17.45 5.96
N ARG A 106 -3.20 16.80 4.96
CA ARG A 106 -4.32 15.87 5.20
C ARG A 106 -4.17 14.59 4.40
N TRP A 107 -4.05 13.46 5.10
CA TRP A 107 -4.15 12.13 4.51
C TRP A 107 -5.57 11.86 4.01
N GLN A 108 -5.68 11.24 2.84
CA GLN A 108 -6.92 10.64 2.38
C GLN A 108 -7.17 9.36 3.18
N GLN A 109 -8.42 9.14 3.62
CA GLN A 109 -8.79 7.85 4.20
C GLN A 109 -9.01 6.83 3.07
N GLY A 110 -8.56 5.60 3.30
CA GLY A 110 -8.67 4.53 2.33
C GLY A 110 -7.62 3.44 2.53
N TYR A 111 -7.37 2.70 1.49
CA TYR A 111 -6.54 1.51 1.47
C TYR A 111 -5.49 1.59 0.36
N PHE A 112 -4.51 0.72 0.42
CA PHE A 112 -3.50 0.56 -0.63
C PHE A 112 -4.13 0.29 -2.00
N GLU A 113 -5.19 -0.52 -2.03
CA GLU A 113 -5.91 -0.86 -3.26
C GLU A 113 -6.59 0.35 -3.92
N ASP A 114 -6.95 1.39 -3.16
CA ASP A 114 -7.48 2.64 -3.74
C ASP A 114 -6.44 3.35 -4.61
N MET A 115 -5.18 3.32 -4.21
CA MET A 115 -4.06 3.84 -5.00
C MET A 115 -3.82 3.00 -6.25
N LEU A 116 -3.88 1.67 -6.11
CA LEU A 116 -3.69 0.75 -7.23
C LEU A 116 -4.81 0.89 -8.27
N LEU A 117 -6.06 1.01 -7.85
CA LEU A 117 -7.20 1.22 -8.76
C LEU A 117 -7.06 2.50 -9.59
N GLN A 118 -6.50 3.57 -9.01
CA GLN A 118 -6.24 4.80 -9.76
C GLN A 118 -5.17 4.61 -10.84
N SER A 119 -4.22 3.71 -10.61
CA SER A 119 -3.07 3.45 -11.47
C SER A 119 -3.26 2.28 -12.43
N LEU A 120 -4.42 1.61 -12.44
CA LEU A 120 -4.70 0.51 -13.37
C LEU A 120 -4.42 0.95 -14.80
N ASP A 121 -3.66 0.15 -15.54
CA ASP A 121 -3.51 0.33 -16.97
C ASP A 121 -4.78 -0.12 -17.70
N ARG A 122 -5.69 0.82 -17.89
CA ARG A 122 -6.97 0.56 -18.55
C ARG A 122 -6.83 0.25 -20.03
N SER A 123 -5.67 0.55 -20.65
CA SER A 123 -5.45 0.24 -22.08
C SER A 123 -5.50 -1.26 -22.36
N ILE A 124 -5.21 -2.10 -21.36
CA ILE A 124 -5.29 -3.56 -21.45
C ILE A 124 -6.75 -4.03 -21.51
N VAL A 125 -7.72 -3.22 -21.10
CA VAL A 125 -9.14 -3.56 -20.88
C VAL A 125 -10.10 -2.74 -21.74
N GLU A 126 -9.65 -1.63 -22.32
CA GLU A 126 -10.49 -0.70 -23.09
C GLU A 126 -10.84 -1.17 -24.52
N THR A 127 -10.96 -2.46 -24.75
CA THR A 127 -11.69 -2.95 -25.89
C THR A 127 -13.16 -3.06 -25.53
N GLY A 128 -13.97 -2.13 -25.99
CA GLY A 128 -15.44 -1.96 -25.98
C GLY A 128 -16.34 -2.80 -25.05
N ALA A 129 -16.04 -4.09 -24.82
CA ALA A 129 -16.80 -4.98 -23.95
C ALA A 129 -16.47 -4.80 -22.46
N TYR A 130 -15.30 -4.29 -22.09
CA TYR A 130 -14.83 -4.22 -20.72
C TYR A 130 -15.09 -2.86 -20.03
N GLN A 131 -15.39 -1.81 -20.76
CA GLN A 131 -15.76 -0.52 -20.16
C GLN A 131 -17.01 -0.63 -19.27
N ASN A 132 -17.91 -1.56 -19.61
CA ASN A 132 -19.07 -1.91 -18.79
C ASN A 132 -18.73 -2.82 -17.62
N PHE A 133 -17.64 -3.60 -17.69
CA PHE A 133 -17.32 -4.59 -16.67
C PHE A 133 -17.02 -3.94 -15.30
N TYR A 134 -16.22 -2.86 -15.28
CA TYR A 134 -15.91 -2.13 -14.05
C TYR A 134 -17.20 -1.63 -13.38
N ASN A 135 -18.06 -0.97 -14.14
CA ASN A 135 -19.33 -0.45 -13.65
C ASN A 135 -20.26 -1.56 -13.17
N LEU A 136 -20.39 -2.65 -13.94
CA LEU A 136 -21.20 -3.81 -13.56
C LEU A 136 -20.67 -4.50 -12.30
N THR A 137 -19.34 -4.60 -12.15
CA THR A 137 -18.72 -5.17 -10.95
C THR A 137 -18.97 -4.28 -9.74
N GLU A 138 -18.86 -2.96 -9.90
CA GLU A 138 -19.16 -2.00 -8.84
C GLU A 138 -20.64 -2.08 -8.40
N GLU A 139 -21.56 -2.11 -9.34
CA GLU A 139 -22.99 -2.32 -9.09
C GLU A 139 -23.25 -3.64 -8.38
N TYR A 140 -22.64 -4.73 -8.83
CA TYR A 140 -22.75 -6.04 -8.16
C TYR A 140 -22.25 -5.99 -6.72
N LEU A 141 -21.06 -5.41 -6.48
CA LEU A 141 -20.50 -5.29 -5.13
C LEU A 141 -21.36 -4.38 -4.23
N LEU A 142 -21.98 -3.34 -4.77
CA LEU A 142 -22.94 -2.51 -4.05
C LEU A 142 -24.19 -3.31 -3.68
N CYS A 143 -24.74 -4.12 -4.59
CA CYS A 143 -25.86 -5.02 -4.31
C CYS A 143 -25.51 -6.04 -3.21
N VAL A 144 -24.32 -6.66 -3.29
CA VAL A 144 -23.84 -7.58 -2.26
C VAL A 144 -23.72 -6.87 -0.92
N ASN A 145 -23.17 -5.67 -0.90
CA ASN A 145 -22.99 -4.89 0.32
C ASN A 145 -24.33 -4.53 0.97
N ASN A 146 -25.29 -4.10 0.16
CA ASN A 146 -26.67 -3.79 0.62
C ASN A 146 -27.39 -5.03 1.17
N SER A 147 -27.19 -6.20 0.55
CA SER A 147 -27.82 -7.47 1.00
C SER A 147 -27.21 -8.00 2.30
N ARG A 148 -25.96 -7.65 2.63
CA ARG A 148 -25.29 -8.04 3.89
C ARG A 148 -25.78 -7.24 5.10
N GLY A 149 -26.53 -6.16 4.89
CA GLY A 149 -26.98 -5.25 5.93
C GLY A 149 -25.88 -4.32 6.43
N GLN A 150 -26.28 -3.28 7.16
CA GLN A 150 -25.36 -2.24 7.65
C GLN A 150 -24.35 -2.75 8.67
N ASP A 151 -24.64 -3.88 9.34
CA ASP A 151 -23.79 -4.42 10.41
C ASP A 151 -22.56 -5.17 9.89
N LYS A 152 -22.51 -5.54 8.61
CA LYS A 152 -21.41 -6.31 8.02
C LYS A 152 -21.04 -5.83 6.60
N PRO A 153 -20.75 -4.56 6.40
CA PRO A 153 -20.36 -4.07 5.08
C PRO A 153 -19.04 -4.73 4.61
N LEU A 154 -18.81 -4.70 3.30
CA LEU A 154 -17.51 -5.07 2.75
C LEU A 154 -16.47 -4.06 3.27
N CYS A 155 -15.51 -4.52 4.05
CA CYS A 155 -14.55 -3.65 4.75
C CYS A 155 -13.56 -2.94 3.81
N ASN A 156 -13.26 -3.55 2.65
CA ASN A 156 -12.38 -2.97 1.63
C ASN A 156 -12.97 -3.20 0.25
N HIS A 157 -13.82 -2.29 -0.18
CA HIS A 157 -14.51 -2.34 -1.48
C HIS A 157 -13.51 -2.36 -2.63
N SER A 158 -12.49 -1.52 -2.57
CA SER A 158 -11.47 -1.39 -3.61
C SER A 158 -10.68 -2.68 -3.83
N ARG A 159 -10.44 -3.44 -2.76
CA ARG A 159 -9.81 -4.77 -2.86
C ARG A 159 -10.69 -5.73 -3.66
N HIS A 160 -11.97 -5.80 -3.34
CA HIS A 160 -12.91 -6.68 -4.05
C HIS A 160 -13.01 -6.30 -5.53
N LEU A 161 -13.09 -5.01 -5.83
CA LEU A 161 -13.15 -4.51 -7.18
C LEU A 161 -11.88 -4.85 -7.98
N LEU A 162 -10.71 -4.67 -7.37
CA LEU A 162 -9.41 -4.98 -8.00
C LEU A 162 -9.26 -6.46 -8.31
N TYR A 163 -9.61 -7.35 -7.36
CA TYR A 163 -9.54 -8.79 -7.61
C TYR A 163 -10.61 -9.30 -8.58
N ALA A 164 -11.80 -8.68 -8.62
CA ALA A 164 -12.80 -8.98 -9.64
C ALA A 164 -12.29 -8.58 -11.04
N TYR A 165 -11.61 -7.43 -11.14
CA TYR A 165 -10.93 -7.02 -12.38
C TYR A 165 -9.89 -8.05 -12.83
N PHE A 166 -9.04 -8.53 -11.91
CA PHE A 166 -8.04 -9.57 -12.24
C PHE A 166 -8.70 -10.87 -12.67
N ALA A 167 -9.78 -11.28 -12.00
CA ALA A 167 -10.51 -12.50 -12.36
C ALA A 167 -11.13 -12.44 -13.76
N ALA A 168 -11.46 -11.24 -14.26
CA ALA A 168 -12.01 -11.04 -15.60
C ALA A 168 -10.95 -10.84 -16.68
N THR A 169 -9.69 -10.70 -16.31
CA THR A 169 -8.59 -10.39 -17.23
C THR A 169 -7.67 -11.60 -17.32
N GLU A 170 -7.64 -12.31 -18.46
CA GLU A 170 -6.85 -13.54 -18.64
C GLU A 170 -5.39 -13.41 -18.17
N ASN A 171 -4.79 -12.24 -18.40
CA ASN A 171 -3.39 -11.98 -18.05
C ASN A 171 -3.12 -11.89 -16.54
N PHE A 172 -4.14 -11.68 -15.70
CA PHE A 172 -3.96 -11.43 -14.27
C PHE A 172 -4.73 -12.39 -13.36
N VAL A 173 -5.43 -13.37 -13.94
CA VAL A 173 -6.22 -14.36 -13.17
C VAL A 173 -5.35 -15.04 -12.12
N GLY A 174 -5.79 -14.97 -10.86
CA GLY A 174 -5.12 -15.62 -9.74
C GLY A 174 -3.83 -14.97 -9.25
N MET A 175 -3.39 -13.85 -9.86
CA MET A 175 -2.17 -13.16 -9.45
C MET A 175 -2.35 -12.39 -8.14
N HIS A 176 -1.30 -12.35 -7.34
CA HIS A 176 -1.15 -11.40 -6.24
C HIS A 176 -0.78 -10.00 -6.76
N LEU A 177 -0.99 -8.97 -5.93
CA LEU A 177 -0.79 -7.58 -6.36
C LEU A 177 0.64 -7.28 -6.83
N GLY A 178 1.65 -7.85 -6.16
CA GLY A 178 3.05 -7.71 -6.58
C GLY A 178 3.33 -8.37 -7.93
N GLU A 179 2.78 -9.55 -8.16
CA GLU A 179 2.90 -10.28 -9.42
C GLU A 179 2.19 -9.54 -10.55
N ALA A 180 0.96 -9.10 -10.33
CA ALA A 180 0.21 -8.31 -11.30
C ALA A 180 0.93 -6.99 -11.66
N ALA A 181 1.56 -6.34 -10.67
CA ALA A 181 2.41 -5.17 -10.91
C ALA A 181 3.62 -5.49 -11.80
N LEU A 182 4.26 -6.64 -11.59
CA LEU A 182 5.39 -7.10 -12.41
C LEU A 182 4.98 -7.34 -13.87
N HIS A 183 3.76 -7.82 -14.08
CA HIS A 183 3.16 -8.07 -15.39
C HIS A 183 2.47 -6.85 -16.01
N GLY A 184 2.60 -5.66 -15.41
CA GLY A 184 2.16 -4.39 -16.00
C GLY A 184 0.70 -4.04 -15.76
N ALA A 185 0.04 -4.64 -14.76
CA ALA A 185 -1.35 -4.30 -14.42
C ALA A 185 -1.52 -2.83 -14.00
N PHE A 186 -0.45 -2.18 -13.54
CA PHE A 186 -0.47 -0.83 -13.01
C PHE A 186 0.53 0.07 -13.74
N ASN A 187 0.11 1.29 -14.07
CA ASN A 187 1.03 2.33 -14.50
C ASN A 187 1.80 2.88 -13.29
N LEU A 188 2.99 2.34 -13.05
CA LEU A 188 3.84 2.73 -11.92
C LEU A 188 4.36 4.18 -11.99
N ASN A 189 4.15 4.87 -13.11
CA ASN A 189 4.43 6.30 -13.27
C ASN A 189 3.19 7.18 -13.04
N HIS A 190 2.07 6.60 -12.64
CA HIS A 190 0.84 7.36 -12.38
C HIS A 190 1.02 8.28 -11.17
N SER A 191 0.40 9.46 -11.22
CA SER A 191 0.48 10.49 -10.16
C SER A 191 -0.02 10.01 -8.77
N ALA A 192 -0.82 8.95 -8.72
CA ALA A 192 -1.21 8.32 -7.46
C ALA A 192 0.00 7.86 -6.61
N PHE A 193 1.15 7.61 -7.25
CA PHE A 193 2.39 7.21 -6.57
C PHE A 193 3.31 8.37 -6.20
N ASP A 194 3.02 9.61 -6.58
CA ASP A 194 3.95 10.74 -6.41
C ASP A 194 4.33 10.97 -4.93
N ASP A 195 3.34 10.99 -4.04
CA ASP A 195 3.59 11.15 -2.59
C ASP A 195 4.47 10.03 -2.03
N LEU A 196 4.25 8.78 -2.46
CA LEU A 196 5.05 7.62 -2.05
C LEU A 196 6.47 7.71 -2.63
N LYS A 197 6.59 8.09 -3.90
CA LYS A 197 7.88 8.31 -4.57
C LYS A 197 8.70 9.39 -3.87
N ASP A 198 8.08 10.51 -3.51
CA ASP A 198 8.76 11.62 -2.84
C ASP A 198 9.24 11.23 -1.43
N LEU A 199 8.45 10.42 -0.73
CA LEU A 199 8.86 9.86 0.55
C LEU A 199 10.06 8.91 0.40
N LEU A 200 10.02 8.01 -0.59
CA LEU A 200 11.08 7.01 -0.82
C LEU A 200 12.40 7.64 -1.28
N LYS A 201 12.39 8.83 -1.89
CA LYS A 201 13.61 9.60 -2.19
C LYS A 201 14.40 10.00 -0.94
N GLN A 202 13.78 9.99 0.23
CA GLN A 202 14.45 10.30 1.50
C GLN A 202 15.18 9.09 2.11
N LEU A 203 14.92 7.88 1.59
CA LEU A 203 15.62 6.65 1.98
C LEU A 203 17.00 6.58 1.34
#